data_9e6df339d4caa3cc3495fe546a0f4dd8
#
_entry.id   9e6df339d4caa3cc3495fe546a0f4dd8
#
_cell.length_a   1.000
_cell.length_b   1.000
_cell.length_c   1.000
_cell.angle_alpha   90.00
_cell.angle_beta   90.00
_cell.angle_gamma   90.00
#
_symmetry.space_group_name_H-M   'P 1'
#
loop_
_entity.id
_entity.type
_entity.pdbx_description
1 polymer ?
#
loop_
_entity_poly.entity_id
_entity_poly.type
_entity_poly.pdbx_seq_one_letter_code
_entity_poly.pdbx_strand_id
1 'polypeptide(L)'
;KYLIYDNGASVKDKGIEFSRRRLKTHLTRYYKKHGRDGYILLIDFSKYFDNIRHDKLLEMIAEKIDDEEVIELLRHLIATFDTADNAGRSVGIGSQMSQIAGIFYPTRIDNYCKIVRSVKYYGRYMDDTYIIHNDKQYLRELLHDIRQICDELGIIINKKKTQIVKLSNGFTFLKMRYLFTETGKIIVIPCKASITRERRKLRKLKRFVLAGRITP
;
A
#
# COMPACT_ATOMS: atom_id res chain seq x y z
N LYS A 1 -10.40 -10.95 -13.99
CA LYS A 1 -9.99 -10.64 -12.59
C LYS A 1 -8.96 -9.53 -12.62
N TYR A 2 -9.38 -8.31 -12.27
CA TYR A 2 -8.55 -7.11 -12.48
C TYR A 2 -7.49 -6.88 -11.39
N LEU A 3 -7.71 -7.41 -10.18
CA LEU A 3 -6.79 -7.25 -9.07
C LEU A 3 -5.85 -8.45 -8.94
N ILE A 4 -4.59 -8.19 -8.66
CA ILE A 4 -3.62 -9.23 -8.34
C ILE A 4 -3.99 -9.95 -7.04
N TYR A 5 -3.57 -11.22 -6.90
CA TYR A 5 -3.81 -11.99 -5.67
C TYR A 5 -3.19 -11.32 -4.43
N ASP A 6 -2.01 -10.72 -4.58
CA ASP A 6 -1.23 -10.10 -3.50
C ASP A 6 -1.66 -8.67 -3.15
N ASN A 7 -2.81 -8.19 -3.66
CA ASN A 7 -3.50 -7.02 -3.12
C ASN A 7 -4.37 -7.46 -1.93
N GLY A 8 -4.10 -6.88 -0.75
CA GLY A 8 -4.78 -7.24 0.49
C GLY A 8 -5.79 -6.23 0.99
N ALA A 9 -5.89 -5.06 0.36
CA ALA A 9 -6.79 -4.00 0.83
C ALA A 9 -8.17 -4.11 0.19
N SER A 10 -9.23 -3.86 0.97
CA SER A 10 -10.63 -3.72 0.51
C SER A 10 -11.12 -4.85 -0.42
N VAL A 11 -10.65 -6.06 -0.20
CA VAL A 11 -11.07 -7.27 -0.91
C VAL A 11 -11.66 -8.23 0.12
N LYS A 12 -12.81 -8.85 -0.21
CA LYS A 12 -13.46 -9.84 0.66
C LYS A 12 -12.46 -10.91 1.11
N ASP A 13 -12.52 -11.31 2.37
CA ASP A 13 -11.67 -12.30 3.03
C ASP A 13 -10.17 -11.95 3.08
N LYS A 14 -9.82 -10.70 2.77
CA LYS A 14 -8.48 -10.15 2.91
C LYS A 14 -8.47 -9.02 3.93
N GLY A 15 -7.36 -8.35 4.06
CA GLY A 15 -7.18 -7.26 5.01
C GLY A 15 -5.72 -7.15 5.42
N ILE A 16 -5.47 -6.38 6.46
CA ILE A 16 -4.11 -6.12 6.93
C ILE A 16 -3.38 -7.42 7.35
N GLU A 17 -4.10 -8.37 7.98
CA GLU A 17 -3.52 -9.64 8.41
C GLU A 17 -3.20 -10.56 7.21
N PHE A 18 -4.04 -10.55 6.18
CA PHE A 18 -3.71 -11.23 4.93
C PHE A 18 -2.40 -10.67 4.35
N SER A 19 -2.26 -9.35 4.23
CA SER A 19 -1.06 -8.71 3.67
C SER A 19 0.20 -9.02 4.50
N ARG A 20 0.09 -9.02 5.83
CA ARG A 20 1.18 -9.40 6.74
C ARG A 20 1.59 -10.86 6.58
N ARG A 21 0.62 -11.77 6.48
CA ARG A 21 0.89 -13.20 6.21
C ARG A 21 1.52 -13.40 4.85
N ARG A 22 1.05 -12.70 3.80
CA ARG A 22 1.65 -12.76 2.46
C ARG A 22 3.10 -12.30 2.46
N LEU A 23 3.38 -11.17 3.08
CA LEU A 23 4.76 -10.70 3.22
C LEU A 23 5.64 -11.74 3.95
N LYS A 24 5.17 -12.29 5.07
CA LYS A 24 5.91 -13.36 5.80
C LYS A 24 6.14 -14.58 4.91
N THR A 25 5.15 -15.00 4.13
CA THR A 25 5.28 -16.11 3.17
C THR A 25 6.33 -15.79 2.10
N HIS A 26 6.33 -14.59 1.54
CA HIS A 26 7.30 -14.15 0.55
C HIS A 26 8.72 -14.13 1.13
N LEU A 27 8.90 -13.58 2.32
CA LEU A 27 10.17 -13.58 3.03
C LEU A 27 10.69 -15.01 3.30
N THR A 28 9.81 -15.92 3.76
CA THR A 28 10.19 -17.32 4.01
C THR A 28 10.60 -18.02 2.72
N ARG A 29 9.85 -17.83 1.63
CA ARG A 29 10.18 -18.42 0.31
C ARG A 29 11.45 -17.82 -0.27
N TYR A 30 11.64 -16.52 -0.08
CA TYR A 30 12.86 -15.82 -0.48
C TYR A 30 14.07 -16.38 0.26
N TYR A 31 13.99 -16.47 1.59
CA TYR A 31 15.07 -16.99 2.43
C TYR A 31 15.49 -18.41 2.03
N LYS A 32 14.53 -19.31 1.78
CA LYS A 32 14.82 -20.68 1.34
C LYS A 32 15.63 -20.74 0.05
N LYS A 33 15.51 -19.72 -0.81
CA LYS A 33 16.20 -19.69 -2.11
C LYS A 33 17.50 -18.89 -2.09
N HIS A 34 17.55 -17.80 -1.32
CA HIS A 34 18.59 -16.78 -1.39
C HIS A 34 19.25 -16.48 -0.03
N GLY A 35 18.82 -17.13 1.04
CA GLY A 35 19.32 -16.83 2.39
C GLY A 35 18.89 -15.42 2.86
N ARG A 36 19.75 -14.79 3.66
CA ARG A 36 19.53 -13.45 4.23
C ARG A 36 19.95 -12.31 3.31
N ASP A 37 20.67 -12.62 2.23
CA ASP A 37 21.18 -11.60 1.32
C ASP A 37 20.10 -11.16 0.35
N GLY A 38 19.87 -9.86 0.37
CA GLY A 38 18.88 -9.22 -0.51
C GLY A 38 18.30 -7.97 0.08
N TYR A 39 17.37 -7.44 -0.67
CA TYR A 39 16.80 -6.12 -0.42
C TYR A 39 15.29 -6.16 -0.52
N ILE A 40 14.66 -5.27 0.20
CA ILE A 40 13.25 -4.94 0.05
C ILE A 40 13.13 -3.48 -0.37
N LEU A 41 12.39 -3.24 -1.44
CA LEU A 41 11.91 -1.92 -1.82
C LEU A 41 10.54 -1.74 -1.18
N LEU A 42 10.39 -0.68 -0.41
CA LEU A 42 9.15 -0.21 0.18
C LEU A 42 8.74 1.07 -0.54
N ILE A 43 7.50 1.15 -1.02
CA ILE A 43 6.95 2.32 -1.70
C ILE A 43 5.73 2.79 -0.92
N ASP A 44 5.64 4.10 -0.71
CA ASP A 44 4.51 4.79 -0.07
C ASP A 44 4.09 5.94 -1.00
N PHE A 45 2.79 6.13 -1.21
CA PHE A 45 2.28 7.25 -1.99
C PHE A 45 1.90 8.40 -1.07
N SER A 46 2.26 9.61 -1.48
CA SER A 46 1.94 10.83 -0.73
C SER A 46 0.52 11.28 -1.02
N LYS A 47 -0.27 11.53 0.04
CA LYS A 47 -1.66 12.00 -0.08
C LYS A 47 -2.44 11.22 -1.16
N TYR A 48 -2.39 9.89 -1.07
CA TYR A 48 -2.78 9.01 -2.15
C TYR A 48 -4.19 9.30 -2.66
N PHE A 49 -5.20 9.31 -1.79
CA PHE A 49 -6.60 9.55 -2.17
C PHE A 49 -6.84 10.96 -2.73
N ASP A 50 -6.11 11.96 -2.24
CA ASP A 50 -6.22 13.35 -2.70
C ASP A 50 -5.61 13.54 -4.10
N ASN A 51 -4.72 12.65 -4.53
CA ASN A 51 -4.01 12.72 -5.81
C ASN A 51 -4.58 11.80 -6.89
N ILE A 52 -5.64 11.03 -6.62
CA ILE A 52 -6.33 10.25 -7.65
C ILE A 52 -7.00 11.21 -8.63
N ARG A 53 -6.58 11.17 -9.89
CA ARG A 53 -7.12 12.01 -10.98
C ARG A 53 -8.40 11.41 -11.50
N HIS A 54 -9.44 12.21 -11.63
CA HIS A 54 -10.76 11.79 -12.11
C HIS A 54 -10.72 11.32 -13.57
N ASP A 55 -10.05 12.09 -14.45
CA ASP A 55 -9.89 11.75 -15.86
C ASP A 55 -9.22 10.38 -16.05
N LYS A 56 -8.11 10.14 -15.35
CA LYS A 56 -7.38 8.88 -15.45
C LYS A 56 -8.13 7.70 -14.83
N LEU A 57 -8.84 7.92 -13.72
CA LEU A 57 -9.68 6.90 -13.10
C LEU A 57 -10.80 6.47 -14.03
N LEU A 58 -11.52 7.43 -14.63
CA LEU A 58 -12.60 7.18 -15.58
C LEU A 58 -12.11 6.51 -16.86
N GLU A 59 -10.97 6.95 -17.42
CA GLU A 59 -10.29 6.28 -18.55
C GLU A 59 -10.04 4.80 -18.25
N MET A 60 -9.44 4.50 -17.09
CA MET A 60 -9.17 3.12 -16.69
C MET A 60 -10.43 2.29 -16.45
N ILE A 61 -11.51 2.91 -15.99
CA ILE A 61 -12.80 2.22 -15.80
C ILE A 61 -13.46 1.95 -17.15
N ALA A 62 -13.46 2.91 -18.06
CA ALA A 62 -14.00 2.77 -19.41
C ALA A 62 -13.30 1.67 -20.24
N GLU A 63 -12.01 1.38 -19.96
CA GLU A 63 -11.35 0.18 -20.52
C GLU A 63 -12.00 -1.16 -20.10
N LYS A 64 -12.87 -1.17 -19.09
CA LYS A 64 -13.42 -2.39 -18.46
C LYS A 64 -14.94 -2.46 -18.46
N ILE A 65 -15.59 -1.35 -18.63
CA ILE A 65 -17.06 -1.19 -18.59
C ILE A 65 -17.47 -0.39 -19.83
N ASP A 66 -18.26 -0.98 -20.70
CA ASP A 66 -18.77 -0.37 -21.94
C ASP A 66 -20.12 0.37 -21.73
N ASP A 67 -20.57 0.52 -20.49
CA ASP A 67 -21.84 1.14 -20.13
C ASP A 67 -21.63 2.63 -19.85
N GLU A 68 -22.06 3.48 -20.77
CA GLU A 68 -21.91 4.93 -20.69
C GLU A 68 -22.71 5.53 -19.53
N GLU A 69 -23.90 4.98 -19.19
CA GLU A 69 -24.71 5.47 -18.07
C GLU A 69 -23.99 5.23 -16.73
N VAL A 70 -23.34 4.08 -16.60
CA VAL A 70 -22.50 3.77 -15.41
C VAL A 70 -21.29 4.69 -15.35
N ILE A 71 -20.63 4.95 -16.46
CA ILE A 71 -19.48 5.87 -16.52
C ILE A 71 -19.90 7.28 -16.11
N GLU A 72 -21.04 7.76 -16.64
CA GLU A 72 -21.54 9.10 -16.32
C GLU A 72 -21.98 9.22 -14.85
N LEU A 73 -22.63 8.18 -14.31
CA LEU A 73 -22.94 8.12 -12.88
C LEU A 73 -21.66 8.20 -12.02
N LEU A 74 -20.62 7.44 -12.39
CA LEU A 74 -19.33 7.47 -11.69
C LEU A 74 -18.68 8.86 -11.80
N ARG A 75 -18.75 9.51 -12.95
CA ARG A 75 -18.26 10.89 -13.15
C ARG A 75 -18.92 11.86 -12.19
N HIS A 76 -20.25 11.82 -12.08
CA HIS A 76 -21.00 12.67 -11.14
C HIS A 76 -20.61 12.36 -9.68
N LEU A 77 -20.51 11.10 -9.32
CA LEU A 77 -20.14 10.70 -7.95
C LEU A 77 -18.75 11.19 -7.56
N ILE A 78 -17.74 11.02 -8.41
CA ILE A 78 -16.38 11.47 -8.08
C ILE A 78 -16.24 12.99 -8.09
N ALA A 79 -17.00 13.69 -8.94
CA ALA A 79 -17.03 15.15 -8.95
C ALA A 79 -17.55 15.77 -7.64
N THR A 80 -18.35 15.02 -6.85
CA THR A 80 -18.77 15.48 -5.51
C THR A 80 -17.63 15.67 -4.53
N PHE A 81 -16.44 15.14 -4.81
CA PHE A 81 -15.23 15.31 -4.00
C PHE A 81 -14.36 16.49 -4.46
N ASP A 82 -14.76 17.18 -5.53
CA ASP A 82 -14.07 18.38 -5.99
C ASP A 82 -14.15 19.49 -4.94
N THR A 83 -13.02 20.14 -4.75
CA THR A 83 -12.91 21.37 -3.95
C THR A 83 -12.23 22.46 -4.79
N ALA A 84 -12.32 23.72 -4.37
CA ALA A 84 -11.70 24.84 -5.08
C ALA A 84 -10.18 24.62 -5.31
N ASP A 85 -9.53 23.97 -4.35
CA ASP A 85 -8.08 23.71 -4.41
C ASP A 85 -7.71 22.36 -5.08
N ASN A 86 -8.71 21.52 -5.44
CA ASN A 86 -8.46 20.14 -5.84
C ASN A 86 -9.43 19.65 -6.95
N ALA A 87 -9.80 20.52 -7.86
CA ALA A 87 -10.69 20.20 -8.97
C ALA A 87 -10.10 19.10 -9.87
N GLY A 88 -10.94 18.12 -10.24
CA GLY A 88 -10.57 16.98 -11.08
C GLY A 88 -9.66 15.96 -10.39
N ARG A 89 -9.52 16.05 -9.05
CA ARG A 89 -8.74 15.13 -8.23
C ARG A 89 -9.46 14.82 -6.93
N SER A 90 -8.96 13.78 -6.22
CA SER A 90 -9.52 13.28 -4.98
C SER A 90 -10.76 12.41 -5.18
N VAL A 91 -10.82 11.34 -4.41
CA VAL A 91 -12.02 10.49 -4.33
C VAL A 91 -12.57 10.46 -2.89
N GLY A 92 -12.08 11.38 -2.06
CA GLY A 92 -12.43 11.46 -0.65
C GLY A 92 -11.92 10.25 0.15
N ILE A 93 -12.26 10.21 1.42
CA ILE A 93 -11.93 9.08 2.30
C ILE A 93 -13.20 8.68 3.06
N GLY A 94 -13.47 7.36 3.15
CA GLY A 94 -14.55 6.82 3.99
C GLY A 94 -15.74 6.26 3.23
N SER A 95 -15.86 6.47 1.92
CA SER A 95 -16.88 5.84 1.08
C SER A 95 -16.41 4.49 0.52
N GLN A 96 -17.36 3.65 0.12
CA GLN A 96 -17.05 2.40 -0.58
C GLN A 96 -16.44 2.70 -1.96
N MET A 97 -16.92 3.75 -2.64
CA MET A 97 -16.37 4.20 -3.92
C MET A 97 -14.89 4.57 -3.80
N SER A 98 -14.52 5.34 -2.78
CA SER A 98 -13.11 5.69 -2.52
C SER A 98 -12.24 4.45 -2.33
N GLN A 99 -12.74 3.44 -1.61
CA GLN A 99 -12.00 2.21 -1.38
C GLN A 99 -11.79 1.42 -2.68
N ILE A 100 -12.83 1.33 -3.52
CA ILE A 100 -12.76 0.66 -4.83
C ILE A 100 -11.78 1.41 -5.73
N ALA A 101 -11.92 2.74 -5.85
CA ALA A 101 -10.99 3.57 -6.60
C ALA A 101 -9.54 3.39 -6.10
N GLY A 102 -9.33 3.43 -4.79
CA GLY A 102 -8.02 3.28 -4.17
C GLY A 102 -7.35 1.92 -4.42
N ILE A 103 -8.08 0.83 -4.58
CA ILE A 103 -7.49 -0.47 -4.93
C ILE A 103 -7.33 -0.64 -6.44
N PHE A 104 -8.19 -0.01 -7.25
CA PHE A 104 -8.19 -0.15 -8.70
C PHE A 104 -7.15 0.75 -9.38
N TYR A 105 -7.03 1.99 -8.97
CA TYR A 105 -6.17 2.99 -9.61
C TYR A 105 -4.69 2.57 -9.77
N PRO A 106 -4.01 1.93 -8.80
CA PRO A 106 -2.62 1.50 -8.97
C PRO A 106 -2.46 0.14 -9.68
N THR A 107 -3.54 -0.43 -10.26
CA THR A 107 -3.45 -1.76 -10.92
C THR A 107 -2.52 -1.77 -12.12
N ARG A 108 -2.29 -0.63 -12.79
CA ARG A 108 -1.25 -0.53 -13.84
C ARG A 108 0.14 -0.84 -13.27
N ILE A 109 0.46 -0.37 -12.06
CA ILE A 109 1.72 -0.68 -11.35
C ILE A 109 1.75 -2.16 -10.96
N ASP A 110 0.66 -2.70 -10.40
CA ASP A 110 0.55 -4.11 -10.04
C ASP A 110 0.81 -5.03 -11.25
N ASN A 111 0.15 -4.73 -12.37
CA ASN A 111 0.26 -5.50 -13.60
C ASN A 111 1.68 -5.39 -14.21
N TYR A 112 2.25 -4.19 -14.22
CA TYR A 112 3.62 -3.99 -14.65
C TYR A 112 4.58 -4.86 -13.84
N CYS A 113 4.52 -4.79 -12.52
CA CYS A 113 5.39 -5.59 -11.65
C CYS A 113 5.15 -7.09 -11.80
N LYS A 114 3.90 -7.55 -11.80
CA LYS A 114 3.58 -8.99 -11.77
C LYS A 114 3.63 -9.65 -13.14
N ILE A 115 3.20 -8.96 -14.19
CA ILE A 115 3.08 -9.53 -15.54
C ILE A 115 4.29 -9.16 -16.39
N VAL A 116 4.58 -7.86 -16.55
CA VAL A 116 5.66 -7.42 -17.45
C VAL A 116 7.03 -7.76 -16.87
N ARG A 117 7.28 -7.40 -15.60
CA ARG A 117 8.59 -7.63 -14.94
C ARG A 117 8.66 -8.97 -14.22
N SER A 118 7.59 -9.76 -14.21
CA SER A 118 7.50 -11.10 -13.57
C SER A 118 8.01 -11.12 -12.12
N VAL A 119 7.78 -10.04 -11.36
CA VAL A 119 8.26 -9.89 -9.98
C VAL A 119 7.59 -10.92 -9.08
N LYS A 120 8.36 -11.85 -8.56
CA LYS A 120 7.86 -12.97 -7.76
C LYS A 120 7.33 -12.55 -6.39
N TYR A 121 8.06 -11.69 -5.70
CA TYR A 121 7.81 -11.28 -4.33
C TYR A 121 7.37 -9.82 -4.28
N TYR A 122 6.15 -9.58 -4.73
CA TYR A 122 5.46 -8.28 -4.78
C TYR A 122 4.16 -8.36 -4.00
N GLY A 123 3.80 -7.33 -3.27
CA GLY A 123 2.48 -7.20 -2.66
C GLY A 123 2.15 -5.76 -2.32
N ARG A 124 0.85 -5.45 -2.31
CA ARG A 124 0.32 -4.11 -2.05
C ARG A 124 -0.84 -4.12 -1.05
N TYR A 125 -0.89 -3.10 -0.23
CA TYR A 125 -2.01 -2.77 0.64
C TYR A 125 -2.33 -1.28 0.50
N MET A 126 -3.32 -0.93 -0.32
CA MET A 126 -3.61 0.45 -0.75
C MET A 126 -2.37 1.12 -1.37
N ASP A 127 -1.85 2.13 -0.70
CA ASP A 127 -0.65 2.92 -1.03
C ASP A 127 0.67 2.29 -0.58
N ASP A 128 0.62 1.35 0.35
CA ASP A 128 1.80 0.64 0.85
C ASP A 128 2.16 -0.55 -0.05
N THR A 129 3.33 -0.52 -0.67
CA THR A 129 3.82 -1.58 -1.57
C THR A 129 5.17 -2.11 -1.13
N TYR A 130 5.41 -3.42 -1.30
CA TYR A 130 6.73 -4.02 -1.12
C TYR A 130 7.15 -4.90 -2.28
N ILE A 131 8.46 -4.91 -2.55
CA ILE A 131 9.10 -5.77 -3.55
C ILE A 131 10.38 -6.33 -2.95
N ILE A 132 10.62 -7.66 -3.07
CA ILE A 132 11.84 -8.29 -2.55
C ILE A 132 12.64 -8.84 -3.72
N HIS A 133 13.92 -8.53 -3.76
CA HIS A 133 14.87 -9.01 -4.76
C HIS A 133 16.29 -9.12 -4.18
N ASN A 134 17.13 -9.98 -4.76
CA ASN A 134 18.53 -10.12 -4.35
C ASN A 134 19.42 -9.02 -4.93
N ASP A 135 19.05 -8.45 -6.04
CA ASP A 135 19.78 -7.37 -6.70
C ASP A 135 19.18 -6.00 -6.36
N LYS A 136 20.01 -5.13 -5.80
CA LYS A 136 19.66 -3.76 -5.45
C LYS A 136 19.50 -2.86 -6.66
N GLN A 137 20.33 -3.09 -7.70
CA GLN A 137 20.29 -2.30 -8.93
C GLN A 137 18.98 -2.58 -9.68
N TYR A 138 18.58 -3.83 -9.79
CA TYR A 138 17.26 -4.21 -10.33
C TYR A 138 16.11 -3.47 -9.63
N LEU A 139 16.15 -3.36 -8.29
CA LEU A 139 15.11 -2.63 -7.55
C LEU A 139 15.13 -1.12 -7.82
N ARG A 140 16.29 -0.54 -8.13
CA ARG A 140 16.40 0.88 -8.52
C ARG A 140 15.80 1.13 -9.90
N GLU A 141 16.10 0.27 -10.86
CA GLU A 141 15.54 0.32 -12.21
C GLU A 141 14.02 0.13 -12.17
N LEU A 142 13.56 -0.87 -11.45
CA LEU A 142 12.13 -1.10 -11.27
C LEU A 142 11.42 0.08 -10.60
N LEU A 143 12.05 0.73 -9.60
CA LEU A 143 11.50 1.94 -8.99
C LEU A 143 11.47 3.11 -9.97
N HIS A 144 12.44 3.21 -10.89
CA HIS A 144 12.43 4.21 -11.95
C HIS A 144 11.23 3.99 -12.88
N ASP A 145 11.02 2.77 -13.35
CA ASP A 145 9.89 2.42 -14.22
C ASP A 145 8.53 2.67 -13.50
N ILE A 146 8.44 2.29 -12.23
CA ILE A 146 7.24 2.57 -11.42
C ILE A 146 6.98 4.08 -11.29
N ARG A 147 8.02 4.90 -11.19
CA ARG A 147 7.86 6.37 -11.17
C ARG A 147 7.25 6.89 -12.46
N GLN A 148 7.67 6.39 -13.61
CA GLN A 148 7.09 6.79 -14.90
C GLN A 148 5.58 6.48 -14.93
N ILE A 149 5.17 5.27 -14.51
CA ILE A 149 3.74 4.92 -14.41
C ILE A 149 3.00 5.81 -13.40
N CYS A 150 3.64 6.13 -12.27
CA CYS A 150 3.07 7.04 -11.29
C CYS A 150 2.88 8.44 -11.86
N ASP A 151 3.86 8.96 -12.60
CA ASP A 151 3.79 10.29 -13.22
C ASP A 151 2.65 10.36 -14.25
N GLU A 152 2.45 9.33 -15.07
CA GLU A 152 1.33 9.20 -16.01
C GLU A 152 -0.03 9.22 -15.29
N LEU A 153 -0.12 8.54 -14.14
CA LEU A 153 -1.33 8.48 -13.32
C LEU A 153 -1.49 9.70 -12.38
N GLY A 154 -0.49 10.56 -12.25
CA GLY A 154 -0.48 11.64 -11.28
C GLY A 154 -0.31 11.17 -9.83
N ILE A 155 0.17 9.95 -9.59
CA ILE A 155 0.47 9.41 -8.26
C ILE A 155 1.81 9.98 -7.78
N ILE A 156 1.83 10.55 -6.60
CA ILE A 156 3.04 11.14 -6.02
C ILE A 156 3.71 10.13 -5.07
N ILE A 157 4.91 9.66 -5.45
CA ILE A 157 5.71 8.80 -4.58
C ILE A 157 6.30 9.62 -3.42
N ASN A 158 6.12 9.16 -2.20
CA ASN A 158 6.70 9.76 -1.00
C ASN A 158 8.20 9.46 -0.92
N LYS A 159 9.03 10.42 -1.31
CA LYS A 159 10.50 10.27 -1.35
C LYS A 159 11.12 9.97 0.02
N LYS A 160 10.48 10.42 1.12
CA LYS A 160 11.02 10.21 2.49
C LYS A 160 10.75 8.81 3.02
N LYS A 161 9.64 8.18 2.60
CA LYS A 161 9.24 6.84 3.05
C LYS A 161 9.60 5.73 2.07
N THR A 162 9.75 6.06 0.78
CA THR A 162 10.16 5.09 -0.23
C THR A 162 11.65 4.81 -0.10
N GLN A 163 11.99 3.53 0.14
CA GLN A 163 13.35 3.14 0.45
C GLN A 163 13.67 1.71 0.03
N ILE A 164 14.93 1.46 -0.31
CA ILE A 164 15.48 0.12 -0.51
C ILE A 164 16.32 -0.23 0.72
N VAL A 165 15.90 -1.24 1.46
CA VAL A 165 16.51 -1.66 2.72
C VAL A 165 17.11 -3.06 2.56
N LYS A 166 18.30 -3.30 3.11
CA LYS A 166 18.88 -4.66 3.19
C LYS A 166 18.03 -5.49 4.15
N LEU A 167 17.64 -6.70 3.76
CA LEU A 167 16.77 -7.57 4.57
C LEU A 167 17.35 -7.88 5.94
N SER A 168 18.68 -8.01 6.05
CA SER A 168 19.40 -8.23 7.32
C SER A 168 19.23 -7.09 8.34
N ASN A 169 18.95 -5.86 7.89
CA ASN A 169 18.76 -4.71 8.79
C ASN A 169 17.35 -4.67 9.41
N GLY A 170 16.44 -5.50 8.90
CA GLY A 170 15.03 -5.42 9.22
C GLY A 170 14.36 -4.15 8.68
N PHE A 171 13.05 -4.19 8.57
CA PHE A 171 12.27 -3.10 8.01
C PHE A 171 10.87 -3.05 8.64
N THR A 172 10.13 -1.99 8.38
CA THR A 172 8.76 -1.81 8.88
C THR A 172 7.78 -1.81 7.70
N PHE A 173 6.71 -2.60 7.81
CA PHE A 173 5.61 -2.63 6.86
C PHE A 173 4.29 -2.82 7.60
N LEU A 174 3.25 -2.07 7.25
CA LEU A 174 1.92 -2.11 7.89
C LEU A 174 1.99 -2.08 9.42
N LYS A 175 2.78 -1.15 9.97
CA LYS A 175 2.99 -0.93 11.42
C LYS A 175 3.65 -2.09 12.18
N MET A 176 4.19 -3.08 11.47
CA MET A 176 4.96 -4.18 12.05
C MET A 176 6.41 -4.10 11.58
N ARG A 177 7.35 -4.39 12.48
CA ARG A 177 8.77 -4.52 12.18
C ARG A 177 9.09 -5.99 11.94
N TYR A 178 9.77 -6.24 10.83
CA TYR A 178 10.20 -7.57 10.38
C TYR A 178 11.71 -7.69 10.53
N LEU A 179 12.18 -8.77 11.12
CA LEU A 179 13.59 -9.06 11.36
C LEU A 179 13.88 -10.51 10.99
N PHE A 180 15.00 -10.76 10.31
CA PHE A 180 15.53 -12.11 10.16
C PHE A 180 16.49 -12.44 11.28
N THR A 181 16.30 -13.60 11.90
CA THR A 181 17.32 -14.21 12.74
C THR A 181 18.43 -14.83 11.88
N GLU A 182 19.53 -15.23 12.50
CA GLU A 182 20.61 -15.93 11.80
C GLU A 182 20.15 -17.26 11.19
N THR A 183 19.23 -17.95 11.86
CA THR A 183 18.64 -19.22 11.42
C THR A 183 17.51 -19.03 10.38
N GLY A 184 17.23 -17.80 9.94
CA GLY A 184 16.17 -17.50 8.96
C GLY A 184 14.76 -17.43 9.51
N LYS A 185 14.58 -17.53 10.82
CA LYS A 185 13.28 -17.29 11.45
C LYS A 185 12.92 -15.81 11.30
N ILE A 186 11.67 -15.54 10.93
CA ILE A 186 11.15 -14.15 10.79
C ILE A 186 10.47 -13.77 12.09
N ILE A 187 11.02 -12.77 12.76
CA ILE A 187 10.43 -12.14 13.93
C ILE A 187 9.58 -10.97 13.45
N VAL A 188 8.34 -10.89 13.91
CA VAL A 188 7.40 -9.82 13.60
C VAL A 188 6.93 -9.20 14.91
N ILE A 189 7.22 -7.92 15.12
CA ILE A 189 6.86 -7.18 16.32
C ILE A 189 6.21 -5.84 15.94
N PRO A 190 5.34 -5.26 16.78
CA PRO A 190 4.79 -3.92 16.55
C PRO A 190 5.92 -2.90 16.42
N CYS A 191 5.81 -1.95 15.50
CA CYS A 191 6.81 -0.89 15.37
C CYS A 191 6.79 0.05 16.60
N LYS A 192 7.95 0.62 16.96
CA LYS A 192 8.12 1.47 18.14
C LYS A 192 7.11 2.62 18.21
N ALA A 193 6.80 3.25 17.06
CA ALA A 193 5.81 4.31 16.98
C ALA A 193 4.40 3.86 17.37
N SER A 194 3.98 2.66 16.95
CA SER A 194 2.69 2.08 17.33
C SER A 194 2.62 1.82 18.83
N ILE A 195 3.66 1.22 19.41
CA ILE A 195 3.73 0.97 20.86
C ILE A 195 3.64 2.28 21.63
N THR A 196 4.40 3.30 21.24
CA THR A 196 4.39 4.61 21.90
C THR A 196 3.01 5.28 21.84
N ARG A 197 2.34 5.18 20.67
CA ARG A 197 0.98 5.73 20.49
C ARG A 197 -0.03 5.05 21.41
N GLU A 198 -0.04 3.72 21.45
CA GLU A 198 -0.97 2.97 22.31
C GLU A 198 -0.70 3.21 23.81
N ARG A 199 0.58 3.30 24.22
CA ARG A 199 0.92 3.69 25.59
C ARG A 199 0.40 5.10 25.95
N ARG A 200 0.44 6.05 25.03
CA ARG A 200 -0.13 7.40 25.25
C ARG A 200 -1.64 7.35 25.40
N LYS A 201 -2.35 6.56 24.58
CA LYS A 201 -3.80 6.36 24.70
C LYS A 201 -4.18 5.76 26.06
N LEU A 202 -3.49 4.69 26.47
CA LEU A 202 -3.76 4.03 27.75
C LEU A 202 -3.53 5.01 28.94
N ARG A 203 -2.48 5.82 28.89
CA ARG A 203 -2.26 6.86 29.93
C ARG A 203 -3.38 7.89 29.96
N LYS A 204 -3.90 8.30 28.79
CA LYS A 204 -5.03 9.24 28.72
C LYS A 204 -6.31 8.61 29.27
N LEU A 205 -6.62 7.37 28.91
CA LEU A 205 -7.76 6.62 29.44
C LEU A 205 -7.68 6.48 30.97
N LYS A 206 -6.49 6.07 31.48
CA LYS A 206 -6.29 5.97 32.94
C LYS A 206 -6.59 7.30 33.64
N ARG A 207 -6.15 8.44 33.10
CA ARG A 207 -6.48 9.77 33.69
C ARG A 207 -7.99 10.03 33.68
N PHE A 208 -8.72 9.63 32.65
CA PHE A 208 -10.17 9.83 32.57
C PHE A 208 -10.92 8.96 33.58
N VAL A 209 -10.48 7.71 33.80
CA VAL A 209 -11.02 6.84 34.84
C VAL A 209 -10.78 7.44 36.23
N LEU A 210 -9.55 7.85 36.51
CA LEU A 210 -9.21 8.46 37.82
C LEU A 210 -9.94 9.79 38.07
N ALA A 211 -10.31 10.52 37.02
CA ALA A 211 -11.11 11.75 37.13
C ALA A 211 -12.64 11.49 37.12
N GLY A 212 -13.08 10.24 37.17
CA GLY A 212 -14.51 9.88 37.14
C GLY A 212 -15.23 10.21 35.84
N ARG A 213 -14.48 10.50 34.75
CA ARG A 213 -15.07 10.88 33.44
C ARG A 213 -15.55 9.69 32.62
N ILE A 214 -15.00 8.51 32.86
CA ILE A 214 -15.41 7.23 32.25
C ILE A 214 -15.30 6.11 33.28
N THR A 215 -16.16 5.12 33.16
CA THR A 215 -16.06 3.87 33.93
C THR A 215 -15.02 2.93 33.31
N PRO A 216 -14.37 2.07 34.09
CA PRO A 216 -13.39 1.09 33.62
C PRO A 216 -13.95 0.14 32.57
#